data_4d135ebd88199dbfaac036cfcca3149b
#
_entry.id   4d135ebd88199dbfaac036cfcca3149b
#
_cell.length_a   1.000
_cell.length_b   1.000
_cell.length_c   1.000
_cell.angle_alpha   90.00
_cell.angle_beta   90.00
_cell.angle_gamma   90.00
#
_symmetry.space_group_name_H-M   'P 1'
#
loop_
_entity.id
_entity.type
_entity.pdbx_description
1 polymer ?
#
loop_
_entity_poly.entity_id
_entity_poly.type
_entity_poly.pdbx_seq_one_letter_code
_entity_poly.pdbx_strand_id
1 'polypeptide(L)'
;MALLRHYFGSGVERLKNEHKTYKVNEKQVEVSTLSSQYHIEVNPSEAGTSDRIVIMTMIKEIAESAPLDSSGAKSFKVIILSEVDQLSRGAQQALRRTMEKYVKTCRLILVANTTSKIIDPLKSRCLGIRVPLPQSHEVIGVLNHVAKKESFALPLEFAQQIAEGSGGNLRRAILSLEAAKVQHYPFAPEQSIPKPDWEAYLEVVAKGMCTEQSPKQILEVRGQLYEVLASCIAPETILQNLAGQLMKSLDTNMKCQVARWAAHYEHMMKRGSKPIVHLEAFVAKFMYLYRKAINM
;
A
#
# COMPACT_ATOMS: atom_id res chain seq x y z
N MET A 1 -9.49 8.88 -10.62
CA MET A 1 -10.80 9.58 -10.62
C MET A 1 -10.73 10.97 -11.27
N ALA A 2 -9.84 11.90 -10.89
CA ALA A 2 -9.77 13.25 -11.49
C ALA A 2 -9.63 13.26 -13.03
N LEU A 3 -8.76 12.43 -13.58
CA LEU A 3 -8.59 12.25 -15.04
C LEU A 3 -9.90 11.80 -15.72
N LEU A 4 -10.59 10.84 -15.12
CA LEU A 4 -11.86 10.32 -15.65
C LEU A 4 -12.96 11.37 -15.59
N ARG A 5 -13.02 12.14 -14.49
CA ARG A 5 -13.96 13.26 -14.36
C ARG A 5 -13.73 14.32 -15.42
N HIS A 6 -12.49 14.65 -15.72
CA HIS A 6 -12.14 15.57 -16.79
C HIS A 6 -12.60 15.06 -18.17
N TYR A 7 -12.49 13.74 -18.39
CA TYR A 7 -12.80 13.13 -19.68
C TYR A 7 -14.29 12.84 -19.90
N PHE A 8 -14.96 12.30 -18.85
CA PHE A 8 -16.35 11.82 -18.93
C PHE A 8 -17.36 12.69 -18.16
N GLY A 9 -16.89 13.68 -17.38
CA GLY A 9 -17.73 14.53 -16.55
C GLY A 9 -18.12 13.91 -15.21
N SER A 10 -19.14 14.49 -14.55
CA SER A 10 -19.57 14.09 -13.19
C SER A 10 -20.24 12.70 -13.11
N GLY A 11 -20.67 12.13 -14.22
CA GLY A 11 -21.28 10.79 -14.25
C GLY A 11 -20.36 9.65 -13.77
N VAL A 12 -19.06 9.89 -13.78
CA VAL A 12 -18.04 8.94 -13.28
C VAL A 12 -18.09 8.74 -11.76
N GLU A 13 -18.61 9.72 -11.02
CA GLU A 13 -18.66 9.70 -9.55
C GLU A 13 -19.77 8.79 -8.99
N ARG A 14 -20.69 8.34 -9.84
CA ARG A 14 -21.71 7.35 -9.47
C ARG A 14 -21.11 5.95 -9.45
N LEU A 15 -20.46 5.63 -8.37
CA LEU A 15 -19.78 4.33 -8.17
C LEU A 15 -20.74 3.30 -7.58
N LYS A 16 -20.63 2.08 -8.09
CA LYS A 16 -21.24 0.88 -7.51
C LYS A 16 -20.13 -0.03 -7.05
N ASN A 17 -20.19 -0.49 -5.81
CA ASN A 17 -19.32 -1.54 -5.31
C ASN A 17 -19.99 -2.89 -5.57
N GLU A 18 -19.34 -3.74 -6.35
CA GLU A 18 -19.84 -5.07 -6.71
C GLU A 18 -18.75 -6.10 -6.37
N HIS A 19 -19.15 -7.20 -5.71
CA HIS A 19 -18.30 -8.36 -5.53
C HIS A 19 -18.58 -9.34 -6.66
N LYS A 20 -17.61 -9.53 -7.54
CA LYS A 20 -17.72 -10.48 -8.65
C LYS A 20 -17.00 -11.76 -8.31
N THR A 21 -17.72 -12.87 -8.48
CA THR A 21 -17.18 -14.20 -8.26
C THR A 21 -16.74 -14.82 -9.58
N TYR A 22 -15.46 -15.13 -9.69
CA TYR A 22 -14.89 -15.82 -10.84
C TYR A 22 -14.62 -17.28 -10.51
N LYS A 23 -15.08 -18.19 -11.38
CA LYS A 23 -14.80 -19.64 -11.25
C LYS A 23 -13.44 -19.92 -11.87
N VAL A 24 -12.51 -20.40 -11.07
CA VAL A 24 -11.17 -20.80 -11.48
C VAL A 24 -10.91 -22.23 -11.00
N ASN A 25 -10.91 -23.23 -11.91
CA ASN A 25 -10.59 -24.63 -11.60
C ASN A 25 -11.23 -25.09 -10.28
N GLU A 26 -12.54 -25.15 -10.20
CA GLU A 26 -13.33 -25.60 -9.01
C GLU A 26 -13.30 -24.63 -7.79
N LYS A 27 -12.45 -23.63 -7.78
CA LYS A 27 -12.44 -22.60 -6.74
C LYS A 27 -13.20 -21.37 -7.20
N GLN A 28 -13.97 -20.80 -6.30
CA GLN A 28 -14.59 -19.50 -6.49
C GLN A 28 -13.66 -18.44 -5.90
N VAL A 29 -13.31 -17.46 -6.70
CA VAL A 29 -12.49 -16.33 -6.28
C VAL A 29 -13.37 -15.08 -6.34
N GLU A 30 -13.58 -14.46 -5.20
CA GLU A 30 -14.29 -13.19 -5.09
C GLU A 30 -13.30 -12.04 -5.25
N VAL A 31 -13.66 -11.07 -6.08
CA VAL A 31 -12.88 -9.87 -6.30
C VAL A 31 -13.77 -8.66 -6.19
N SER A 32 -13.35 -7.69 -5.38
CA SER A 32 -14.05 -6.43 -5.22
C SER A 32 -13.83 -5.55 -6.44
N THR A 33 -14.92 -5.06 -7.02
CA THR A 33 -14.87 -4.18 -8.19
C THR A 33 -15.64 -2.91 -7.92
N LEU A 34 -15.03 -1.76 -8.20
CA LEU A 34 -15.71 -0.47 -8.24
C LEU A 34 -16.08 -0.16 -9.69
N SER A 35 -17.36 -0.16 -9.98
CA SER A 35 -17.86 0.03 -11.34
C SER A 35 -18.65 1.33 -11.50
N SER A 36 -18.53 1.95 -12.66
CA SER A 36 -19.41 3.01 -13.14
C SER A 36 -19.82 2.73 -14.59
N GLN A 37 -20.66 3.59 -15.18
CA GLN A 37 -21.02 3.46 -16.59
C GLN A 37 -19.80 3.52 -17.53
N TYR A 38 -18.75 4.24 -17.15
CA TYR A 38 -17.59 4.55 -18.01
C TYR A 38 -16.32 3.80 -17.64
N HIS A 39 -16.19 3.35 -16.38
CA HIS A 39 -14.99 2.67 -15.92
C HIS A 39 -15.28 1.57 -14.91
N ILE A 40 -14.29 0.68 -14.79
CA ILE A 40 -14.25 -0.36 -13.77
C ILE A 40 -12.86 -0.32 -13.14
N GLU A 41 -12.80 -0.22 -11.82
CA GLU A 41 -11.57 -0.30 -11.03
C GLU A 41 -11.52 -1.63 -10.30
N VAL A 42 -10.39 -2.30 -10.40
CA VAL A 42 -10.15 -3.62 -9.80
C VAL A 42 -8.73 -3.70 -9.27
N ASN A 43 -8.59 -4.37 -8.12
CA ASN A 43 -7.30 -4.81 -7.61
C ASN A 43 -7.11 -6.31 -7.88
N PRO A 44 -6.45 -6.70 -8.96
CA PRO A 44 -6.33 -8.09 -9.32
C PRO A 44 -5.36 -8.87 -8.42
N SER A 45 -4.56 -8.22 -7.56
CA SER A 45 -3.69 -8.87 -6.59
C SER A 45 -4.48 -9.65 -5.52
N GLU A 46 -5.74 -9.29 -5.27
CA GLU A 46 -6.65 -10.00 -4.37
C GLU A 46 -6.91 -11.45 -4.83
N ALA A 47 -6.82 -11.73 -6.13
CA ALA A 47 -7.02 -13.07 -6.69
C ALA A 47 -5.83 -14.03 -6.45
N GLY A 48 -4.72 -13.56 -5.88
CA GLY A 48 -3.53 -14.34 -5.55
C GLY A 48 -2.99 -15.14 -6.75
N THR A 49 -2.88 -16.45 -6.62
CA THR A 49 -2.34 -17.33 -7.68
C THR A 49 -3.24 -17.46 -8.91
N SER A 50 -4.50 -17.05 -8.82
CA SER A 50 -5.50 -17.12 -9.90
C SER A 50 -5.63 -15.83 -10.71
N ASP A 51 -4.78 -14.85 -10.42
CA ASP A 51 -4.76 -13.50 -11.01
C ASP A 51 -4.84 -13.50 -12.54
N ARG A 52 -4.09 -14.41 -13.20
CA ARG A 52 -4.07 -14.53 -14.66
C ARG A 52 -5.45 -14.83 -15.25
N ILE A 53 -6.17 -15.79 -14.68
CA ILE A 53 -7.47 -16.23 -15.20
C ILE A 53 -8.51 -15.14 -14.94
N VAL A 54 -8.52 -14.60 -13.74
CA VAL A 54 -9.43 -13.52 -13.33
C VAL A 54 -9.28 -12.31 -14.26
N ILE A 55 -8.06 -11.82 -14.50
CA ILE A 55 -7.81 -10.68 -15.39
C ILE A 55 -8.30 -10.96 -16.81
N MET A 56 -7.98 -12.13 -17.37
CA MET A 56 -8.37 -12.48 -18.73
C MET A 56 -9.89 -12.55 -18.88
N THR A 57 -10.59 -13.18 -17.94
CA THR A 57 -12.05 -13.32 -17.98
C THR A 57 -12.72 -11.97 -17.80
N MET A 58 -12.27 -11.18 -16.85
CA MET A 58 -12.81 -9.86 -16.55
C MET A 58 -12.67 -8.90 -17.75
N ILE A 59 -11.46 -8.80 -18.33
CA ILE A 59 -11.24 -7.90 -19.48
C ILE A 59 -12.07 -8.36 -20.68
N LYS A 60 -12.22 -9.66 -20.88
CA LYS A 60 -13.06 -10.22 -21.95
C LYS A 60 -14.53 -9.83 -21.75
N GLU A 61 -15.09 -10.03 -20.57
CA GLU A 61 -16.47 -9.64 -20.22
C GLU A 61 -16.73 -8.16 -20.45
N ILE A 62 -15.79 -7.30 -20.00
CA ILE A 62 -15.92 -5.85 -20.17
C ILE A 62 -15.83 -5.44 -21.64
N ALA A 63 -14.92 -6.07 -22.39
CA ALA A 63 -14.71 -5.76 -23.81
C ALA A 63 -15.86 -6.25 -24.70
N GLU A 64 -16.54 -7.32 -24.31
CA GLU A 64 -17.70 -7.88 -25.01
C GLU A 64 -19.02 -7.17 -24.60
N SER A 65 -19.06 -6.53 -23.44
CA SER A 65 -20.19 -5.69 -23.05
C SER A 65 -20.16 -4.40 -23.85
N ALA A 66 -21.08 -4.27 -24.82
CA ALA A 66 -21.16 -3.10 -25.69
C ALA A 66 -21.33 -1.79 -24.88
N PRO A 67 -20.71 -0.67 -25.29
CA PRO A 67 -21.00 0.63 -24.71
C PRO A 67 -22.45 1.01 -24.97
N LEU A 68 -23.15 1.44 -23.92
CA LEU A 68 -24.57 1.79 -23.95
C LEU A 68 -24.90 3.06 -24.77
N ASP A 69 -23.88 3.88 -25.05
CA ASP A 69 -24.06 5.15 -25.76
C ASP A 69 -23.70 5.00 -27.25
N SER A 70 -24.73 4.83 -28.07
CA SER A 70 -24.67 4.90 -29.53
C SER A 70 -24.49 6.32 -30.09
N SER A 71 -24.38 7.34 -29.25
CA SER A 71 -24.25 8.76 -29.63
C SER A 71 -22.83 9.24 -29.98
N GLY A 72 -21.93 8.35 -30.34
CA GLY A 72 -20.81 8.66 -31.23
C GLY A 72 -19.52 9.27 -30.64
N ALA A 73 -19.49 9.85 -29.44
CA ALA A 73 -18.30 10.60 -29.02
C ALA A 73 -17.32 9.82 -28.11
N LYS A 74 -17.77 8.79 -27.37
CA LYS A 74 -16.92 8.10 -26.38
C LYS A 74 -17.27 6.61 -26.31
N SER A 75 -16.84 5.85 -27.31
CA SER A 75 -17.20 4.44 -27.50
C SER A 75 -16.33 3.42 -26.76
N PHE A 76 -15.56 3.81 -25.74
CA PHE A 76 -14.67 2.91 -25.01
C PHE A 76 -14.92 2.97 -23.51
N LYS A 77 -14.70 1.83 -22.84
CA LYS A 77 -14.68 1.72 -21.39
C LYS A 77 -13.25 1.80 -20.88
N VAL A 78 -13.09 2.37 -19.69
CA VAL A 78 -11.80 2.45 -19.01
C VAL A 78 -11.72 1.37 -17.94
N ILE A 79 -10.64 0.62 -17.92
CA ILE A 79 -10.34 -0.37 -16.89
C ILE A 79 -9.14 0.12 -16.13
N ILE A 80 -9.31 0.32 -14.82
CA ILE A 80 -8.25 0.71 -13.90
C ILE A 80 -7.79 -0.54 -13.17
N LEU A 81 -6.53 -0.89 -13.31
CA LEU A 81 -5.90 -1.99 -12.58
C LEU A 81 -4.97 -1.39 -11.54
N SER A 82 -5.31 -1.58 -10.27
CA SER A 82 -4.50 -1.16 -9.13
C SER A 82 -3.45 -2.22 -8.80
N GLU A 83 -2.30 -1.81 -8.25
CA GLU A 83 -1.21 -2.69 -7.80
C GLU A 83 -0.69 -3.69 -8.85
N VAL A 84 -0.53 -3.24 -10.09
CA VAL A 84 -0.07 -4.10 -11.20
C VAL A 84 1.32 -4.70 -10.96
N ASP A 85 2.12 -4.09 -10.10
CA ASP A 85 3.43 -4.59 -9.67
C ASP A 85 3.37 -5.82 -8.75
N GLN A 86 2.20 -6.14 -8.18
CA GLN A 86 1.98 -7.36 -7.40
C GLN A 86 1.50 -8.54 -8.26
N LEU A 87 1.12 -8.29 -9.51
CA LEU A 87 0.68 -9.34 -10.43
C LEU A 87 1.76 -10.37 -10.73
N SER A 88 1.35 -11.63 -10.86
CA SER A 88 2.24 -12.69 -11.33
C SER A 88 2.77 -12.39 -12.74
N ARG A 89 3.94 -12.92 -13.05
CA ARG A 89 4.55 -12.75 -14.39
C ARG A 89 3.65 -13.33 -15.49
N GLY A 90 2.92 -14.40 -15.19
CA GLY A 90 1.95 -15.04 -16.11
C GLY A 90 0.74 -14.14 -16.38
N ALA A 91 0.22 -13.43 -15.35
CA ALA A 91 -0.87 -12.49 -15.49
C ALA A 91 -0.44 -11.26 -16.33
N GLN A 92 0.74 -10.72 -16.09
CA GLN A 92 1.29 -9.63 -16.88
C GLN A 92 1.47 -10.00 -18.36
N GLN A 93 1.92 -11.22 -18.67
CA GLN A 93 2.02 -11.72 -20.04
C GLN A 93 0.65 -11.89 -20.72
N ALA A 94 -0.35 -12.34 -19.95
CA ALA A 94 -1.72 -12.44 -20.45
C ALA A 94 -2.32 -11.06 -20.74
N LEU A 95 -2.08 -10.10 -19.85
CA LEU A 95 -2.51 -8.70 -19.99
C LEU A 95 -1.97 -8.08 -21.30
N ARG A 96 -0.71 -8.37 -21.67
CA ARG A 96 -0.14 -7.93 -22.94
C ARG A 96 -1.01 -8.30 -24.14
N ARG A 97 -1.46 -9.56 -24.22
CA ARG A 97 -2.27 -10.05 -25.34
C ARG A 97 -3.67 -9.42 -25.35
N THR A 98 -4.27 -9.25 -24.19
CA THR A 98 -5.59 -8.63 -24.06
C THR A 98 -5.56 -7.14 -24.41
N MET A 99 -4.49 -6.42 -24.06
CA MET A 99 -4.29 -5.04 -24.47
C MET A 99 -4.28 -4.87 -25.98
N GLU A 100 -3.56 -5.74 -26.69
CA GLU A 100 -3.47 -5.69 -28.16
C GLU A 100 -4.83 -6.00 -28.81
N LYS A 101 -5.55 -7.00 -28.27
CA LYS A 101 -6.82 -7.48 -28.84
C LYS A 101 -7.95 -6.47 -28.68
N TYR A 102 -8.05 -5.80 -27.51
CA TYR A 102 -9.20 -4.97 -27.16
C TYR A 102 -8.92 -3.46 -27.16
N VAL A 103 -7.88 -3.03 -27.88
CA VAL A 103 -7.50 -1.59 -27.98
C VAL A 103 -8.65 -0.70 -28.44
N LYS A 104 -9.55 -1.19 -29.30
CA LYS A 104 -10.65 -0.38 -29.84
C LYS A 104 -11.78 -0.15 -28.82
N THR A 105 -12.05 -1.13 -27.97
CA THR A 105 -13.21 -1.14 -27.04
C THR A 105 -12.86 -0.73 -25.61
N CYS A 106 -11.60 -0.94 -25.21
CA CYS A 106 -11.14 -0.68 -23.83
C CYS A 106 -9.87 0.15 -23.80
N ARG A 107 -9.75 1.00 -22.76
CA ARG A 107 -8.50 1.67 -22.39
C ARG A 107 -8.10 1.21 -20.99
N LEU A 108 -6.83 0.89 -20.84
CA LEU A 108 -6.27 0.40 -19.58
C LEU A 108 -5.46 1.50 -18.90
N ILE A 109 -5.75 1.73 -17.64
CA ILE A 109 -4.94 2.56 -16.74
C ILE A 109 -4.33 1.62 -15.71
N LEU A 110 -3.00 1.49 -15.75
CA LEU A 110 -2.24 0.63 -14.87
C LEU A 110 -1.62 1.49 -13.76
N VAL A 111 -1.93 1.17 -12.50
CA VAL A 111 -1.37 1.86 -11.35
C VAL A 111 -0.37 0.93 -10.66
N ALA A 112 0.86 1.40 -10.47
CA ALA A 112 1.92 0.63 -9.85
C ALA A 112 2.79 1.51 -8.96
N ASN A 113 3.26 0.97 -7.85
CA ASN A 113 4.20 1.65 -6.96
C ASN A 113 5.62 1.62 -7.51
N THR A 114 6.01 0.52 -8.15
CA THR A 114 7.34 0.33 -8.73
C THR A 114 7.25 -0.18 -10.16
N THR A 115 8.12 0.33 -11.02
CA THR A 115 8.23 -0.14 -12.40
C THR A 115 9.17 -1.35 -12.56
N SER A 116 9.99 -1.65 -11.55
CA SER A 116 10.98 -2.73 -11.60
C SER A 116 10.36 -4.13 -11.70
N LYS A 117 9.18 -4.33 -11.10
CA LYS A 117 8.44 -5.60 -11.15
C LYS A 117 7.58 -5.77 -12.41
N ILE A 118 7.43 -4.73 -13.21
CA ILE A 118 6.64 -4.77 -14.44
C ILE A 118 7.50 -5.24 -15.59
N ILE A 119 7.00 -6.20 -16.39
CA ILE A 119 7.72 -6.73 -17.54
C ILE A 119 7.87 -5.68 -18.65
N ASP A 120 9.01 -5.69 -19.34
CA ASP A 120 9.30 -4.72 -20.40
C ASP A 120 8.27 -4.69 -21.55
N PRO A 121 7.68 -5.84 -21.97
CA PRO A 121 6.61 -5.82 -22.98
C PRO A 121 5.35 -5.04 -22.58
N LEU A 122 5.04 -4.88 -21.28
CA LEU A 122 3.97 -4.00 -20.83
C LEU A 122 4.41 -2.53 -20.84
N LYS A 123 5.61 -2.26 -20.32
CA LYS A 123 6.17 -0.90 -20.32
C LYS A 123 6.22 -0.29 -21.73
N SER A 124 6.62 -1.08 -22.73
CA SER A 124 6.72 -0.61 -24.13
C SER A 124 5.38 -0.30 -24.78
N ARG A 125 4.26 -0.81 -24.23
CA ARG A 125 2.88 -0.60 -24.75
C ARG A 125 2.09 0.44 -23.98
N CYS A 126 2.64 0.95 -22.89
CA CYS A 126 1.99 1.94 -22.04
C CYS A 126 2.77 3.26 -22.08
N LEU A 127 2.05 4.36 -21.96
CA LEU A 127 2.66 5.64 -21.65
C LEU A 127 2.99 5.68 -20.17
N GLY A 128 4.27 5.68 -19.83
CA GLY A 128 4.73 5.78 -18.46
C GLY A 128 4.63 7.21 -17.92
N ILE A 129 3.76 7.42 -16.94
CA ILE A 129 3.61 8.71 -16.25
C ILE A 129 4.09 8.53 -14.82
N ARG A 130 5.12 9.29 -14.44
CA ARG A 130 5.63 9.30 -13.08
C ARG A 130 4.86 10.31 -12.24
N VAL A 131 4.28 9.85 -11.12
CA VAL A 131 3.70 10.70 -10.09
C VAL A 131 4.68 10.72 -8.90
N PRO A 132 5.39 11.84 -8.66
CA PRO A 132 6.33 11.94 -7.55
C PRO A 132 5.61 12.01 -6.21
N LEU A 133 6.35 11.76 -5.12
CA LEU A 133 5.88 12.10 -3.79
C LEU A 133 5.73 13.62 -3.65
N PRO A 134 4.67 14.10 -3.00
CA PRO A 134 4.49 15.53 -2.77
C PRO A 134 5.56 16.05 -1.81
N GLN A 135 6.00 17.26 -2.05
CA GLN A 135 6.92 17.94 -1.15
C GLN A 135 6.18 18.47 0.09
N SER A 136 6.90 18.72 1.18
CA SER A 136 6.29 19.17 2.44
C SER A 136 5.41 20.41 2.28
N HIS A 137 5.81 21.37 1.46
CA HIS A 137 5.00 22.57 1.20
C HIS A 137 3.69 22.28 0.46
N GLU A 138 3.68 21.28 -0.43
CA GLU A 138 2.46 20.84 -1.14
C GLU A 138 1.51 20.12 -0.19
N VAL A 139 2.05 19.28 0.71
CA VAL A 139 1.28 18.63 1.77
C VAL A 139 0.61 19.66 2.67
N ILE A 140 1.37 20.68 3.12
CA ILE A 140 0.85 21.80 3.93
C ILE A 140 -0.25 22.54 3.18
N GLY A 141 -0.07 22.77 1.87
CA GLY A 141 -1.08 23.41 1.02
C GLY A 141 -2.40 22.62 1.01
N VAL A 142 -2.32 21.28 0.91
CA VAL A 142 -3.49 20.38 0.96
C VAL A 142 -4.14 20.40 2.34
N LEU A 143 -3.36 20.33 3.43
CA LEU A 143 -3.89 20.38 4.80
C LEU A 143 -4.62 21.71 5.08
N ASN A 144 -4.06 22.83 4.63
CA ASN A 144 -4.71 24.16 4.73
C ASN A 144 -6.00 24.24 3.90
N HIS A 145 -6.02 23.60 2.72
CA HIS A 145 -7.24 23.53 1.91
C HIS A 145 -8.34 22.73 2.62
N VAL A 146 -8.00 21.60 3.23
CA VAL A 146 -8.93 20.79 4.02
C VAL A 146 -9.43 21.61 5.23
N ALA A 147 -8.53 22.25 5.98
CA ALA A 147 -8.87 23.06 7.14
C ALA A 147 -9.84 24.20 6.79
N LYS A 148 -9.65 24.88 5.64
CA LYS A 148 -10.60 25.89 5.15
C LYS A 148 -11.97 25.32 4.80
N LYS A 149 -12.04 24.14 4.15
CA LYS A 149 -13.30 23.49 3.83
C LYS A 149 -14.07 23.05 5.06
N GLU A 150 -13.36 22.54 6.06
CA GLU A 150 -13.92 22.07 7.34
C GLU A 150 -14.06 23.19 8.38
N SER A 151 -13.76 24.45 8.01
CA SER A 151 -13.95 25.67 8.82
C SER A 151 -13.26 25.63 10.18
N PHE A 152 -12.01 25.17 10.23
CA PHE A 152 -11.19 25.21 11.45
C PHE A 152 -9.82 25.85 11.22
N ALA A 153 -9.23 26.42 12.28
CA ALA A 153 -7.91 27.03 12.23
C ALA A 153 -6.82 25.98 12.39
N LEU A 154 -5.83 25.97 11.47
CA LEU A 154 -4.68 25.08 11.51
C LEU A 154 -3.40 25.89 11.71
N PRO A 155 -2.67 25.77 12.83
CA PRO A 155 -1.38 26.39 13.03
C PRO A 155 -0.34 25.87 12.04
N LEU A 156 0.51 26.77 11.52
CA LEU A 156 1.51 26.41 10.52
C LEU A 156 2.53 25.39 11.04
N GLU A 157 2.98 25.56 12.27
CA GLU A 157 3.93 24.66 12.93
C GLU A 157 3.39 23.25 13.04
N PHE A 158 2.12 23.12 13.41
CA PHE A 158 1.45 21.81 13.51
C PHE A 158 1.26 21.16 12.14
N ALA A 159 0.94 21.96 11.10
CA ALA A 159 0.87 21.47 9.72
C ALA A 159 2.23 20.97 9.21
N GLN A 160 3.33 21.63 9.59
CA GLN A 160 4.70 21.20 9.26
C GLN A 160 5.06 19.89 9.93
N GLN A 161 4.75 19.74 11.21
CA GLN A 161 4.96 18.48 11.94
C GLN A 161 4.20 17.30 11.30
N ILE A 162 2.93 17.51 10.93
CA ILE A 162 2.14 16.48 10.22
C ILE A 162 2.77 16.15 8.86
N ALA A 163 3.21 17.14 8.10
CA ALA A 163 3.83 16.92 6.80
C ALA A 163 5.13 16.09 6.91
N GLU A 164 5.99 16.39 7.90
CA GLU A 164 7.20 15.62 8.18
C GLU A 164 6.90 14.20 8.64
N GLY A 165 5.96 14.05 9.60
CA GLY A 165 5.56 12.75 10.15
C GLY A 165 4.86 11.84 9.14
N SER A 166 4.27 12.42 8.08
CA SER A 166 3.60 11.65 7.03
C SER A 166 4.55 10.98 6.03
N GLY A 167 5.81 11.43 5.95
CA GLY A 167 6.79 10.93 4.99
C GLY A 167 6.37 11.09 3.52
N GLY A 168 5.59 12.14 3.20
CA GLY A 168 5.07 12.41 1.86
C GLY A 168 3.77 11.64 1.51
N ASN A 169 3.19 10.91 2.43
CA ASN A 169 1.92 10.23 2.22
C ASN A 169 0.75 11.15 2.56
N LEU A 170 0.09 11.71 1.53
CA LEU A 170 -1.05 12.62 1.70
C LEU A 170 -2.23 12.01 2.46
N ARG A 171 -2.53 10.72 2.24
CA ARG A 171 -3.61 10.05 2.97
C ARG A 171 -3.30 10.00 4.46
N ARG A 172 -2.08 9.62 4.82
CA ARG A 172 -1.61 9.61 6.20
C ARG A 172 -1.67 11.00 6.82
N ALA A 173 -1.23 12.04 6.09
CA ALA A 173 -1.27 13.42 6.56
C ALA A 173 -2.70 13.89 6.88
N ILE A 174 -3.66 13.63 5.99
CA ILE A 174 -5.08 14.02 6.18
C ILE A 174 -5.70 13.24 7.36
N LEU A 175 -5.48 11.92 7.44
CA LEU A 175 -6.00 11.11 8.55
C LEU A 175 -5.37 11.50 9.90
N SER A 176 -4.07 11.85 9.92
CA SER A 176 -3.41 12.35 11.13
C SER A 176 -3.99 13.70 11.57
N LEU A 177 -4.33 14.59 10.63
CA LEU A 177 -5.00 15.85 10.94
C LEU A 177 -6.41 15.62 11.52
N GLU A 178 -7.18 14.71 10.92
CA GLU A 178 -8.50 14.33 11.38
C GLU A 178 -8.43 13.75 12.82
N ALA A 179 -7.56 12.77 13.04
CA ALA A 179 -7.37 12.16 14.36
C ALA A 179 -6.94 13.17 15.41
N ALA A 180 -6.02 14.09 15.07
CA ALA A 180 -5.59 15.15 15.96
C ALA A 180 -6.73 16.12 16.33
N LYS A 181 -7.58 16.47 15.36
CA LYS A 181 -8.78 17.33 15.59
C LYS A 181 -9.79 16.65 16.51
N VAL A 182 -10.01 15.34 16.34
CA VAL A 182 -10.93 14.57 17.18
C VAL A 182 -10.42 14.42 18.61
N GLN A 183 -9.10 14.24 18.78
CA GLN A 183 -8.51 14.09 20.09
C GLN A 183 -8.50 15.40 20.87
N HIS A 184 -8.12 16.48 20.24
CA HIS A 184 -8.01 17.78 20.91
C HIS A 184 -8.17 18.94 19.93
N TYR A 185 -9.19 19.76 20.15
CA TYR A 185 -9.39 21.02 19.45
C TYR A 185 -9.86 22.09 20.45
N PRO A 186 -9.30 23.31 20.46
CA PRO A 186 -8.29 23.87 19.55
C PRO A 186 -6.90 23.25 19.72
N PHE A 187 -6.11 23.26 18.64
CA PHE A 187 -4.77 22.67 18.63
C PHE A 187 -3.84 23.37 19.62
N ALA A 188 -3.21 22.61 20.51
CA ALA A 188 -2.19 23.12 21.42
C ALA A 188 -0.82 23.20 20.72
N PRO A 189 0.05 24.17 21.08
CA PRO A 189 1.37 24.31 20.46
C PRO A 189 2.28 23.07 20.59
N GLU A 190 2.11 22.32 21.68
CA GLU A 190 2.91 21.11 21.98
C GLU A 190 2.15 19.81 21.73
N GLN A 191 1.04 19.85 20.99
CA GLN A 191 0.26 18.67 20.71
C GLN A 191 1.05 17.66 19.86
N SER A 192 1.21 16.45 20.38
CA SER A 192 1.84 15.36 19.62
C SER A 192 0.90 14.82 18.55
N ILE A 193 1.47 14.46 17.41
CA ILE A 193 0.72 13.80 16.34
C ILE A 193 0.36 12.38 16.77
N PRO A 194 -0.93 11.98 16.70
CA PRO A 194 -1.32 10.63 17.03
C PRO A 194 -0.67 9.63 16.08
N LYS A 195 0.09 8.68 16.63
CA LYS A 195 0.63 7.56 15.88
C LYS A 195 -0.45 6.49 15.75
N PRO A 196 -0.48 5.73 14.64
CA PRO A 196 -1.31 4.54 14.57
C PRO A 196 -0.97 3.55 15.69
N ASP A 197 -1.99 2.88 16.25
CA ASP A 197 -1.83 1.98 17.39
C ASP A 197 -0.81 0.87 17.13
N TRP A 198 -0.78 0.33 15.91
CA TRP A 198 0.17 -0.71 15.54
C TRP A 198 1.63 -0.21 15.51
N GLU A 199 1.89 1.07 15.17
CA GLU A 199 3.25 1.65 15.24
C GLU A 199 3.68 1.83 16.70
N ALA A 200 2.78 2.29 17.56
CA ALA A 200 3.04 2.40 18.99
C ALA A 200 3.29 1.02 19.62
N TYR A 201 2.52 0.02 19.21
CA TYR A 201 2.71 -1.37 19.64
C TYR A 201 4.07 -1.94 19.22
N LEU A 202 4.50 -1.73 17.99
CA LEU A 202 5.83 -2.14 17.52
C LEU A 202 6.97 -1.43 18.26
N GLU A 203 6.74 -0.20 18.73
CA GLU A 203 7.72 0.51 19.58
C GLU A 203 7.88 -0.20 20.94
N VAL A 204 6.80 -0.70 21.53
CA VAL A 204 6.82 -1.49 22.76
C VAL A 204 7.56 -2.82 22.52
N VAL A 205 7.26 -3.51 21.41
CA VAL A 205 7.94 -4.75 21.02
C VAL A 205 9.45 -4.52 20.88
N ALA A 206 9.86 -3.44 20.19
CA ALA A 206 11.27 -3.11 20.02
C ALA A 206 11.99 -2.84 21.34
N LYS A 207 11.34 -2.13 22.27
CA LYS A 207 11.88 -1.91 23.64
C LYS A 207 12.05 -3.22 24.38
N GLY A 208 11.07 -4.11 24.34
CA GLY A 208 11.12 -5.44 24.95
C GLY A 208 12.31 -6.29 24.45
N MET A 209 12.57 -6.24 23.15
CA MET A 209 13.72 -6.93 22.53
C MET A 209 15.07 -6.40 23.00
N CYS A 210 15.16 -5.11 23.33
CA CYS A 210 16.39 -4.50 23.87
C CYS A 210 16.56 -4.77 25.37
N THR A 211 15.48 -4.97 26.10
CA THR A 211 15.52 -5.17 27.56
C THR A 211 15.94 -6.60 27.92
N GLU A 212 15.35 -7.59 27.31
CA GLU A 212 15.58 -9.00 27.61
C GLU A 212 15.82 -9.82 26.34
N GLN A 213 16.93 -10.59 26.33
CA GLN A 213 17.34 -11.48 25.23
C GLN A 213 17.30 -12.94 25.68
N SER A 214 16.11 -13.42 26.06
CA SER A 214 15.86 -14.80 26.46
C SER A 214 15.01 -15.55 25.40
N PRO A 215 15.07 -16.90 25.39
CA PRO A 215 14.15 -17.68 24.54
C PRO A 215 12.68 -17.45 24.88
N LYS A 216 12.37 -17.14 26.15
CA LYS A 216 11.01 -16.80 26.59
C LYS A 216 10.53 -15.52 25.91
N GLN A 217 11.39 -14.50 25.87
CA GLN A 217 11.09 -13.23 25.22
C GLN A 217 10.84 -13.38 23.71
N ILE A 218 11.55 -14.30 23.05
CA ILE A 218 11.31 -14.59 21.62
C ILE A 218 9.88 -15.13 21.41
N LEU A 219 9.40 -16.02 22.29
CA LEU A 219 8.04 -16.55 22.21
C LEU A 219 6.98 -15.48 22.46
N GLU A 220 7.23 -14.56 23.38
CA GLU A 220 6.35 -13.44 23.66
C GLU A 220 6.27 -12.50 22.45
N VAL A 221 7.42 -12.07 21.92
CA VAL A 221 7.50 -11.24 20.71
C VAL A 221 6.83 -11.93 19.51
N ARG A 222 6.95 -13.26 19.38
CA ARG A 222 6.24 -14.03 18.37
C ARG A 222 4.73 -13.88 18.48
N GLY A 223 4.18 -13.97 19.71
CA GLY A 223 2.76 -13.74 19.98
C GLY A 223 2.33 -12.34 19.56
N GLN A 224 3.10 -11.33 19.95
CA GLN A 224 2.86 -9.93 19.62
C GLN A 224 2.90 -9.68 18.09
N LEU A 225 3.84 -10.30 17.37
CA LEU A 225 3.90 -10.21 15.90
C LEU A 225 2.72 -10.89 15.21
N TYR A 226 2.16 -11.97 15.80
CA TYR A 226 0.93 -12.56 15.29
C TYR A 226 -0.27 -11.63 15.40
N GLU A 227 -0.39 -10.88 16.48
CA GLU A 227 -1.47 -9.89 16.67
C GLU A 227 -1.40 -8.79 15.61
N VAL A 228 -0.19 -8.28 15.34
CA VAL A 228 0.02 -7.27 14.30
C VAL A 228 -0.28 -7.82 12.89
N LEU A 229 0.11 -9.06 12.61
CA LEU A 229 -0.21 -9.72 11.34
C LEU A 229 -1.72 -9.98 11.19
N ALA A 230 -2.41 -10.35 12.29
CA ALA A 230 -3.86 -10.54 12.30
C ALA A 230 -4.62 -9.23 12.01
N SER A 231 -4.02 -8.09 12.31
CA SER A 231 -4.54 -6.76 11.93
C SER A 231 -4.35 -6.40 10.45
N CYS A 232 -4.00 -7.39 9.61
CA CYS A 232 -3.81 -7.24 8.16
C CYS A 232 -2.72 -6.25 7.73
N ILE A 233 -1.71 -6.00 8.60
CA ILE A 233 -0.58 -5.15 8.27
C ILE A 233 0.43 -5.97 7.47
N ALA A 234 0.92 -5.40 6.37
CA ALA A 234 1.89 -6.07 5.51
C ALA A 234 3.18 -6.41 6.28
N PRO A 235 3.67 -7.67 6.21
CA PRO A 235 4.83 -8.11 6.97
C PRO A 235 6.11 -7.33 6.63
N GLU A 236 6.24 -6.83 5.41
CA GLU A 236 7.33 -5.94 4.98
C GLU A 236 7.30 -4.62 5.77
N THR A 237 6.11 -4.05 5.95
CA THR A 237 5.90 -2.82 6.73
C THR A 237 6.22 -3.03 8.21
N ILE A 238 5.83 -4.18 8.77
CA ILE A 238 6.16 -4.57 10.14
C ILE A 238 7.69 -4.63 10.33
N LEU A 239 8.39 -5.34 9.43
CA LEU A 239 9.85 -5.47 9.51
C LEU A 239 10.55 -4.11 9.38
N GLN A 240 10.14 -3.27 8.42
CA GLN A 240 10.73 -1.95 8.21
C GLN A 240 10.55 -1.04 9.42
N ASN A 241 9.33 -1.01 10.00
CA ASN A 241 9.07 -0.20 11.19
C ASN A 241 9.83 -0.72 12.40
N LEU A 242 9.84 -2.05 12.64
CA LEU A 242 10.57 -2.65 13.74
C LEU A 242 12.07 -2.37 13.64
N ALA A 243 12.67 -2.56 12.47
CA ALA A 243 14.08 -2.23 12.22
C ALA A 243 14.35 -0.73 12.43
N GLY A 244 13.45 0.14 11.95
CA GLY A 244 13.53 1.58 12.14
C GLY A 244 13.51 2.01 13.62
N GLN A 245 12.65 1.39 14.43
CA GLN A 245 12.58 1.66 15.87
C GLN A 245 13.85 1.18 16.59
N LEU A 246 14.33 -0.02 16.27
CA LEU A 246 15.57 -0.57 16.85
C LEU A 246 16.78 0.31 16.52
N MET A 247 16.88 0.81 15.27
CA MET A 247 18.01 1.65 14.84
C MET A 247 18.09 3.01 15.55
N LYS A 248 17.02 3.49 16.20
CA LYS A 248 17.06 4.79 16.91
C LYS A 248 18.04 4.81 18.07
N SER A 249 18.16 3.70 18.80
CA SER A 249 18.93 3.57 20.03
C SER A 249 20.29 2.86 19.88
N LEU A 250 20.70 2.51 18.66
CA LEU A 250 21.87 1.70 18.41
C LEU A 250 23.06 2.50 17.86
N ASP A 251 24.27 1.96 18.06
CA ASP A 251 25.50 2.47 17.46
C ASP A 251 25.55 2.27 15.96
N THR A 252 26.38 3.04 15.26
CA THR A 252 26.49 3.02 13.80
C THR A 252 26.81 1.63 13.25
N ASN A 253 27.70 0.88 13.88
CA ASN A 253 28.04 -0.47 13.46
C ASN A 253 26.85 -1.43 13.58
N MET A 254 26.13 -1.36 14.70
CA MET A 254 24.93 -2.15 14.92
C MET A 254 23.79 -1.75 13.96
N LYS A 255 23.62 -0.46 13.65
CA LYS A 255 22.66 0.01 12.64
C LYS A 255 22.92 -0.66 11.28
N CYS A 256 24.18 -0.71 10.83
CA CYS A 256 24.54 -1.36 9.57
C CYS A 256 24.20 -2.86 9.59
N GLN A 257 24.46 -3.54 10.70
CA GLN A 257 24.13 -4.97 10.84
C GLN A 257 22.61 -5.20 10.84
N VAL A 258 21.84 -4.39 11.58
CA VAL A 258 20.37 -4.47 11.61
C VAL A 258 19.80 -4.25 10.21
N ALA A 259 20.25 -3.21 9.50
CA ALA A 259 19.81 -2.93 8.12
C ALA A 259 20.12 -4.09 7.17
N ARG A 260 21.33 -4.68 7.26
CA ARG A 260 21.72 -5.85 6.46
C ARG A 260 20.81 -7.05 6.70
N TRP A 261 20.52 -7.36 7.96
CA TRP A 261 19.70 -8.52 8.30
C TRP A 261 18.21 -8.26 8.01
N ALA A 262 17.72 -7.04 8.20
CA ALA A 262 16.37 -6.66 7.79
C ALA A 262 16.18 -6.87 6.29
N ALA A 263 17.10 -6.39 5.45
CA ALA A 263 17.06 -6.60 4.00
C ALA A 263 17.12 -8.09 3.61
N HIS A 264 17.94 -8.88 4.32
CA HIS A 264 18.02 -10.32 4.08
C HIS A 264 16.70 -11.02 4.36
N TYR A 265 16.10 -10.77 5.52
CA TYR A 265 14.84 -11.43 5.90
C TYR A 265 13.64 -10.91 5.11
N GLU A 266 13.63 -9.63 4.70
CA GLU A 266 12.64 -9.10 3.74
C GLU A 266 12.70 -9.86 2.41
N HIS A 267 13.90 -10.07 1.87
CA HIS A 267 14.09 -10.87 0.67
C HIS A 267 13.60 -12.31 0.84
N MET A 268 13.88 -12.94 1.99
CA MET A 268 13.41 -14.29 2.27
C MET A 268 11.89 -14.38 2.43
N MET A 269 11.23 -13.36 3.01
CA MET A 269 9.78 -13.28 3.10
C MET A 269 9.11 -13.26 1.73
N LYS A 270 9.71 -12.56 0.75
CA LYS A 270 9.19 -12.51 -0.64
C LYS A 270 9.31 -13.85 -1.38
N ARG A 271 10.21 -14.72 -0.95
CA ARG A 271 10.39 -16.07 -1.51
C ARG A 271 9.61 -17.14 -0.78
N GLY A 272 9.33 -16.92 0.50
CA GLY A 272 8.62 -17.86 1.37
C GLY A 272 7.10 -17.62 1.39
N SER A 273 6.37 -18.58 1.94
CA SER A 273 4.91 -18.53 2.08
C SER A 273 4.42 -18.10 3.46
N LYS A 274 5.28 -18.16 4.48
CA LYS A 274 4.92 -17.88 5.88
C LYS A 274 5.80 -16.74 6.43
N PRO A 275 5.33 -15.49 6.40
CA PRO A 275 6.13 -14.32 6.79
C PRO A 275 6.57 -14.35 8.26
N ILE A 276 5.75 -14.91 9.16
CA ILE A 276 6.06 -14.96 10.59
C ILE A 276 7.39 -15.65 10.90
N VAL A 277 7.74 -16.72 10.17
CA VAL A 277 9.00 -17.46 10.38
C VAL A 277 10.21 -16.56 10.14
N HIS A 278 10.14 -15.71 9.13
CA HIS A 278 11.22 -14.79 8.77
C HIS A 278 11.31 -13.60 9.73
N LEU A 279 10.14 -13.10 10.21
CA LEU A 279 10.09 -12.06 11.25
C LEU A 279 10.70 -12.56 12.54
N GLU A 280 10.32 -13.76 12.99
CA GLU A 280 10.89 -14.40 14.19
C GLU A 280 12.40 -14.65 14.06
N ALA A 281 12.85 -15.11 12.88
CA ALA A 281 14.27 -15.29 12.60
C ALA A 281 15.05 -13.97 12.66
N PHE A 282 14.45 -12.86 12.18
CA PHE A 282 15.03 -11.53 12.32
C PHE A 282 15.15 -11.13 13.81
N VAL A 283 14.10 -11.33 14.59
CA VAL A 283 14.08 -11.04 16.04
C VAL A 283 15.19 -11.83 16.77
N ALA A 284 15.26 -13.13 16.54
CA ALA A 284 16.27 -13.98 17.16
C ALA A 284 17.70 -13.55 16.77
N LYS A 285 17.90 -13.20 15.48
CA LYS A 285 19.17 -12.70 14.99
C LYS A 285 19.57 -11.37 15.62
N PHE A 286 18.61 -10.45 15.73
CA PHE A 286 18.82 -9.17 16.39
C PHE A 286 19.20 -9.35 17.87
N MET A 287 18.45 -10.14 18.62
CA MET A 287 18.73 -10.40 20.03
C MET A 287 20.11 -11.04 20.25
N TYR A 288 20.51 -11.96 19.38
CA TYR A 288 21.87 -12.54 19.40
C TYR A 288 22.95 -11.48 19.19
N LEU A 289 22.80 -10.63 18.19
CA LEU A 289 23.77 -9.57 17.87
C LEU A 289 23.86 -8.53 18.99
N TYR A 290 22.71 -8.14 19.52
CA TYR A 290 22.61 -7.16 20.60
C TYR A 290 23.25 -7.66 21.87
N ARG A 291 22.96 -8.90 22.27
CA ARG A 291 23.62 -9.55 23.42
C ARG A 291 25.13 -9.67 23.25
N LYS A 292 25.59 -9.99 22.04
CA LYS A 292 27.01 -10.03 21.73
C LYS A 292 27.69 -8.67 21.87
N ALA A 293 27.00 -7.59 21.46
CA ALA A 293 27.52 -6.22 21.55
C ALA A 293 27.56 -5.69 22.98
N ILE A 294 26.62 -6.10 23.84
CA ILE A 294 26.61 -5.69 25.27
C ILE A 294 27.68 -6.42 26.07
N ASN A 295 28.02 -7.68 25.71
CA ASN A 295 29.00 -8.49 26.42
C ASN A 295 30.46 -8.27 25.91
N MET A 296 30.67 -7.37 24.97
CA MET A 296 31.98 -6.86 24.51
C MET A 296 32.29 -5.53 25.18
#